data_71fb3aefb215a76c2e33e7aa633e4aa8
#
_entry.id   71fb3aefb215a76c2e33e7aa633e4aa8
#
_cell.length_a   1.000
_cell.length_b   1.000
_cell.length_c   1.000
_cell.angle_alpha   90.00
_cell.angle_beta   90.00
_cell.angle_gamma   90.00
#
_symmetry.space_group_name_H-M   'P 1'
#
loop_
_entity.id
_entity.type
_entity.pdbx_description
1 polymer ?
#
loop_
_entity_poly.entity_id
_entity_poly.type
_entity_poly.pdbx_seq_one_letter_code
_entity_poly.pdbx_strand_id
1 'polypeptide(L)'
;KERRNAAKAIVLGICYGKGVAAIGEDLGVSKKKAQEIYDKVMVSFPGLRQLMEDSENMARDLGYVTTIWGRKRRLPNMQLPPYEFSYIDGVPKDFDPLFDDEEEFEDGVIEVDEETKQRYLKQLNRTYSWKEKENIKARAKEQGILIKDNGGYIAEATRQCVNSRIQGSAADQTKLA
;
A
#
# COMPACT_ATOMS: atom_id res chain seq x y z
N LYS A 1 33.31 7.15 14.86
CA LYS A 1 32.95 6.43 13.61
C LYS A 1 31.58 5.74 13.72
N GLU A 2 31.24 5.02 14.81
CA GLU A 2 29.99 4.27 15.00
C GLU A 2 28.73 5.14 14.88
N ARG A 3 28.67 6.29 15.60
CA ARG A 3 27.53 7.21 15.55
C ARG A 3 27.23 7.72 14.13
N ARG A 4 28.27 8.00 13.34
CA ARG A 4 28.11 8.45 11.94
C ARG A 4 27.60 7.33 11.06
N ASN A 5 28.04 6.09 11.26
CA ASN A 5 27.59 4.93 10.52
C ASN A 5 26.12 4.60 10.86
N ALA A 6 25.74 4.68 12.14
CA ALA A 6 24.35 4.50 12.56
C ALA A 6 23.42 5.58 11.94
N ALA A 7 23.81 6.85 11.99
CA ALA A 7 23.02 7.93 11.37
C ALA A 7 22.87 7.74 9.86
N LYS A 8 23.95 7.35 9.15
CA LYS A 8 23.91 7.04 7.72
C LYS A 8 22.98 5.88 7.43
N ALA A 9 23.04 4.79 8.20
CA ALA A 9 22.20 3.61 8.04
C ALA A 9 20.72 3.93 8.23
N ILE A 10 20.40 4.81 9.22
CA ILE A 10 19.02 5.25 9.46
C ILE A 10 18.49 6.05 8.27
N VAL A 11 19.21 7.11 7.85
CA VAL A 11 18.77 7.96 6.73
C VAL A 11 18.60 7.16 5.45
N LEU A 12 19.58 6.31 5.10
CA LEU A 12 19.48 5.42 3.96
C LEU A 12 18.32 4.42 4.11
N GLY A 13 18.16 3.84 5.31
CA GLY A 13 17.05 2.93 5.60
C GLY A 13 15.69 3.60 5.33
N ILE A 14 15.49 4.83 5.77
CA ILE A 14 14.28 5.61 5.51
C ILE A 14 14.10 5.83 3.99
N CYS A 15 15.16 6.21 3.27
CA CYS A 15 15.12 6.35 1.81
C CYS A 15 14.73 5.04 1.09
N TYR A 16 15.07 3.90 1.69
CA TYR A 16 14.69 2.55 1.19
C TYR A 16 13.34 2.05 1.75
N GLY A 17 12.58 2.92 2.41
CA GLY A 17 11.26 2.60 2.90
C GLY A 17 11.23 1.81 4.21
N LYS A 18 12.32 1.82 5.00
CA LYS A 18 12.29 1.26 6.36
C LYS A 18 11.33 2.06 7.23
N GLY A 19 10.35 1.36 7.78
CA GLY A 19 9.44 1.93 8.77
C GLY A 19 10.05 1.99 10.18
N VAL A 20 9.36 2.67 11.08
CA VAL A 20 9.79 2.87 12.48
C VAL A 20 10.11 1.57 13.22
N ALA A 21 9.33 0.50 12.97
CA ALA A 21 9.57 -0.80 13.61
C ALA A 21 10.93 -1.38 13.23
N ALA A 22 11.26 -1.41 11.94
CA ALA A 22 12.54 -1.93 11.44
C ALA A 22 13.73 -1.06 11.89
N ILE A 23 13.54 0.26 12.02
CA ILE A 23 14.55 1.15 12.61
C ILE A 23 14.77 0.80 14.08
N GLY A 24 13.70 0.52 14.82
CA GLY A 24 13.78 0.11 16.22
C GLY A 24 14.56 -1.19 16.41
N GLU A 25 14.30 -2.18 15.58
CA GLU A 25 15.01 -3.47 15.57
C GLU A 25 16.49 -3.29 15.24
N ASP A 26 16.82 -2.56 14.18
CA ASP A 26 18.21 -2.31 13.75
C ASP A 26 19.05 -1.60 14.85
N LEU A 27 18.42 -0.72 15.63
CA LEU A 27 19.07 0.07 16.68
C LEU A 27 18.98 -0.58 18.07
N GLY A 28 18.20 -1.64 18.22
CA GLY A 28 17.94 -2.26 19.52
C GLY A 28 17.20 -1.31 20.49
N VAL A 29 16.32 -0.45 19.98
CA VAL A 29 15.58 0.55 20.78
C VAL A 29 14.08 0.29 20.74
N SER A 30 13.37 0.84 21.76
CA SER A 30 11.91 0.73 21.79
C SER A 30 11.27 1.47 20.61
N LYS A 31 10.05 1.02 20.21
CA LYS A 31 9.26 1.65 19.13
C LYS A 31 9.06 3.16 19.34
N LYS A 32 8.84 3.59 20.59
CA LYS A 32 8.72 5.01 20.94
C LYS A 32 9.99 5.79 20.60
N LYS A 33 11.16 5.21 20.95
CA LYS A 33 12.46 5.85 20.67
C LYS A 33 12.79 5.86 19.19
N ALA A 34 12.43 4.79 18.47
CA ALA A 34 12.56 4.73 17.01
C ALA A 34 11.69 5.79 16.32
N GLN A 35 10.46 6.03 16.82
CA GLN A 35 9.60 7.09 16.32
C GLN A 35 10.21 8.48 16.52
N GLU A 36 10.73 8.77 17.71
CA GLU A 36 11.41 10.04 17.97
C GLU A 36 12.61 10.28 17.03
N ILE A 37 13.36 9.21 16.72
CA ILE A 37 14.49 9.28 15.78
C ILE A 37 13.99 9.56 14.36
N TYR A 38 12.97 8.83 13.93
CA TYR A 38 12.34 9.02 12.62
C TYR A 38 11.85 10.47 12.44
N ASP A 39 11.09 10.98 13.42
CA ASP A 39 10.55 12.34 13.39
C ASP A 39 11.66 13.40 13.34
N LYS A 40 12.74 13.22 14.09
CA LYS A 40 13.91 14.10 14.03
C LYS A 40 14.56 14.12 12.65
N VAL A 41 14.69 12.95 11.99
CA VAL A 41 15.21 12.88 10.62
C VAL A 41 14.29 13.62 9.67
N MET A 42 12.98 13.44 9.77
CA MET A 42 11.99 14.11 8.92
C MET A 42 11.97 15.64 9.11
N VAL A 43 12.21 16.11 10.32
CA VAL A 43 12.36 17.56 10.62
C VAL A 43 13.67 18.09 10.07
N SER A 44 14.76 17.32 10.20
CA SER A 44 16.10 17.75 9.76
C SER A 44 16.26 17.76 8.24
N PHE A 45 15.45 16.96 7.53
CA PHE A 45 15.51 16.83 6.07
C PHE A 45 14.12 17.05 5.44
N PRO A 46 13.59 18.28 5.44
CA PRO A 46 12.25 18.58 4.92
C PRO A 46 12.11 18.23 3.44
N GLY A 47 13.18 18.36 2.65
CA GLY A 47 13.19 17.92 1.24
C GLY A 47 13.02 16.40 1.06
N LEU A 48 13.47 15.58 2.01
CA LEU A 48 13.23 14.13 1.98
C LEU A 48 11.75 13.83 2.24
N ARG A 49 11.13 14.50 3.21
CA ARG A 49 9.69 14.37 3.46
C ARG A 49 8.89 14.73 2.21
N GLN A 50 9.18 15.89 1.61
CA GLN A 50 8.50 16.33 0.39
C GLN A 50 8.68 15.32 -0.77
N LEU A 51 9.90 14.79 -0.96
CA LEU A 51 10.16 13.77 -1.97
C LEU A 51 9.32 12.50 -1.75
N MET A 52 9.13 12.08 -0.48
CA MET A 52 8.31 10.92 -0.14
C MET A 52 6.84 11.18 -0.48
N GLU A 53 6.29 12.30 -0.02
CA GLU A 53 4.90 12.70 -0.26
C GLU A 53 4.62 12.87 -1.77
N ASP A 54 5.47 13.58 -2.51
CA ASP A 54 5.33 13.75 -3.95
C ASP A 54 5.42 12.42 -4.71
N SER A 55 6.27 11.50 -4.23
CA SER A 55 6.43 10.19 -4.88
C SER A 55 5.19 9.32 -4.68
N GLU A 56 4.62 9.33 -3.48
CA GLU A 56 3.40 8.59 -3.17
C GLU A 56 2.19 9.17 -3.94
N ASN A 57 2.03 10.49 -3.94
CA ASN A 57 0.95 11.15 -4.68
C ASN A 57 1.05 10.86 -6.17
N MET A 58 2.24 11.03 -6.77
CA MET A 58 2.47 10.71 -8.18
C MET A 58 2.11 9.25 -8.50
N ALA A 59 2.52 8.30 -7.65
CA ALA A 59 2.23 6.89 -7.89
C ALA A 59 0.75 6.55 -7.71
N ARG A 60 0.03 7.20 -6.79
CA ARG A 60 -1.43 7.04 -6.61
C ARG A 60 -2.20 7.60 -7.81
N ASP A 61 -1.83 8.79 -8.26
CA ASP A 61 -2.57 9.50 -9.30
C ASP A 61 -2.28 8.92 -10.70
N LEU A 62 -1.01 8.61 -10.98
CA LEU A 62 -0.55 8.24 -12.32
C LEU A 62 -0.21 6.75 -12.48
N GLY A 63 -0.13 5.98 -11.39
CA GLY A 63 0.31 4.58 -11.42
C GLY A 63 1.82 4.40 -11.69
N TYR A 64 2.61 5.45 -11.65
CA TYR A 64 4.06 5.41 -11.83
C TYR A 64 4.76 6.57 -11.13
N VAL A 65 6.07 6.43 -10.92
CA VAL A 65 6.97 7.52 -10.53
C VAL A 65 8.02 7.75 -11.62
N THR A 66 8.63 8.95 -11.64
CA THR A 66 9.68 9.28 -12.60
C THR A 66 11.02 9.56 -11.92
N THR A 67 12.11 9.18 -12.58
CA THR A 67 13.46 9.65 -12.24
C THR A 67 13.61 11.14 -12.59
N ILE A 68 14.72 11.76 -12.18
CA ILE A 68 15.02 13.16 -12.51
C ILE A 68 15.18 13.40 -14.03
N TRP A 69 15.42 12.35 -14.83
CA TRP A 69 15.47 12.40 -16.30
C TRP A 69 14.18 11.91 -16.97
N GLY A 70 13.08 11.73 -16.21
CA GLY A 70 11.77 11.40 -16.74
C GLY A 70 11.54 9.91 -17.04
N ARG A 71 12.48 9.01 -16.73
CA ARG A 71 12.25 7.56 -16.90
C ARG A 71 11.18 7.07 -15.93
N LYS A 72 10.15 6.43 -16.48
CA LYS A 72 8.99 5.95 -15.72
C LYS A 72 9.24 4.59 -15.06
N ARG A 73 8.84 4.47 -13.78
CA ARG A 73 8.70 3.20 -13.05
C ARG A 73 7.24 3.01 -12.72
N ARG A 74 6.59 2.03 -13.35
CA ARG A 74 5.18 1.70 -13.10
C ARG A 74 5.01 1.02 -11.75
N LEU A 75 3.97 1.42 -11.01
CA LEU A 75 3.61 0.93 -9.68
C LEU A 75 2.08 0.75 -9.61
N PRO A 76 1.51 -0.18 -10.39
CA PRO A 76 0.05 -0.34 -10.50
C PRO A 76 -0.60 -0.65 -9.15
N ASN A 77 0.12 -1.32 -8.24
CA ASN A 77 -0.39 -1.64 -6.91
C ASN A 77 -0.68 -0.41 -6.03
N MET A 78 -0.18 0.78 -6.40
CA MET A 78 -0.54 2.02 -5.69
C MET A 78 -1.96 2.50 -5.97
N GLN A 79 -2.56 2.03 -7.06
CA GLN A 79 -3.92 2.38 -7.49
C GLN A 79 -4.96 1.34 -7.06
N LEU A 80 -4.53 0.23 -6.44
CA LEU A 80 -5.44 -0.79 -5.93
C LEU A 80 -6.31 -0.20 -4.79
N PRO A 81 -7.59 -0.55 -4.74
CA PRO A 81 -8.40 -0.28 -3.56
C PRO A 81 -7.87 -1.08 -2.36
N PRO A 82 -8.02 -0.59 -1.11
CA PRO A 82 -7.56 -1.30 0.09
C PRO A 82 -8.16 -2.71 0.22
N TYR A 83 -9.39 -2.86 -0.21
CA TYR A 83 -10.12 -4.13 -0.24
C TYR A 83 -10.83 -4.29 -1.57
N GLU A 84 -10.74 -5.47 -2.17
CA GLU A 84 -11.53 -5.90 -3.33
C GLU A 84 -12.59 -6.88 -2.87
N PHE A 85 -13.77 -6.77 -3.46
CA PHE A 85 -14.93 -7.61 -3.15
C PHE A 85 -15.34 -8.38 -4.40
N SER A 86 -15.58 -9.68 -4.24
CA SER A 86 -16.11 -10.53 -5.31
C SER A 86 -17.01 -11.60 -4.71
N TYR A 87 -17.93 -12.14 -5.49
CA TYR A 87 -18.63 -13.37 -5.11
C TYR A 87 -17.69 -14.57 -5.26
N ILE A 88 -17.79 -15.57 -4.37
CA ILE A 88 -16.92 -16.75 -4.36
C ILE A 88 -17.12 -17.57 -5.63
N ASP A 89 -18.37 -17.75 -6.03
CA ASP A 89 -18.75 -18.52 -7.22
C ASP A 89 -19.01 -17.63 -8.45
N GLY A 90 -18.62 -16.35 -8.39
CA GLY A 90 -18.86 -15.36 -9.44
C GLY A 90 -20.27 -14.78 -9.44
N VAL A 91 -21.18 -15.33 -8.64
CA VAL A 91 -22.59 -14.93 -8.53
C VAL A 91 -23.00 -14.77 -7.06
N PRO A 92 -24.06 -13.99 -6.75
CA PRO A 92 -24.67 -13.95 -5.42
C PRO A 92 -25.10 -15.35 -4.96
N LYS A 93 -25.10 -15.60 -3.66
CA LYS A 93 -25.47 -16.89 -3.10
C LYS A 93 -26.95 -17.30 -3.34
N ASP A 94 -27.78 -16.30 -3.55
CA ASP A 94 -29.22 -16.40 -3.86
C ASP A 94 -29.52 -16.18 -5.35
N PHE A 95 -28.51 -16.16 -6.22
CA PHE A 95 -28.67 -16.05 -7.66
C PHE A 95 -29.38 -17.29 -8.22
N ASP A 96 -30.48 -17.09 -8.94
CA ASP A 96 -31.22 -18.13 -9.65
C ASP A 96 -31.16 -17.88 -11.16
N PRO A 97 -30.38 -18.66 -11.92
CA PRO A 97 -30.22 -18.48 -13.37
C PRO A 97 -31.50 -18.62 -14.17
N LEU A 98 -32.62 -19.06 -13.57
CA LEU A 98 -33.92 -19.14 -14.23
C LEU A 98 -34.74 -17.85 -14.11
N PHE A 99 -34.42 -16.97 -13.16
CA PHE A 99 -35.19 -15.76 -12.85
C PHE A 99 -34.35 -14.49 -12.92
N ASP A 100 -33.02 -14.61 -12.84
CA ASP A 100 -32.09 -13.48 -12.89
C ASP A 100 -31.45 -13.43 -14.29
N ASP A 101 -31.76 -12.41 -15.07
CA ASP A 101 -31.27 -12.24 -16.45
C ASP A 101 -29.76 -11.92 -16.45
N GLU A 102 -28.95 -12.78 -17.12
CA GLU A 102 -27.51 -12.55 -17.32
C GLU A 102 -27.19 -11.34 -18.21
N GLU A 103 -28.21 -10.80 -18.95
CA GLU A 103 -28.04 -9.68 -19.88
C GLU A 103 -27.80 -8.32 -19.21
N GLU A 104 -27.99 -8.19 -17.88
CA GLU A 104 -27.74 -6.95 -17.13
C GLU A 104 -26.25 -6.72 -16.77
N PHE A 105 -25.37 -7.69 -17.07
CA PHE A 105 -23.98 -7.62 -16.62
C PHE A 105 -23.03 -7.42 -17.80
N GLU A 106 -22.49 -6.20 -17.91
CA GLU A 106 -21.35 -5.93 -18.80
C GLU A 106 -20.22 -6.90 -18.43
N ASP A 107 -19.75 -7.71 -19.38
CA ASP A 107 -18.67 -8.70 -19.26
C ASP A 107 -18.96 -10.00 -18.43
N GLY A 108 -20.21 -10.29 -18.05
CA GLY A 108 -20.57 -11.55 -17.37
C GLY A 108 -20.00 -11.69 -15.95
N VAL A 109 -19.56 -10.59 -15.31
CA VAL A 109 -19.08 -10.57 -13.92
C VAL A 109 -20.09 -9.82 -13.06
N ILE A 110 -20.72 -10.53 -12.12
CA ILE A 110 -21.61 -9.91 -11.15
C ILE A 110 -20.77 -9.26 -10.06
N GLU A 111 -20.86 -7.93 -9.93
CA GLU A 111 -20.20 -7.21 -8.86
C GLU A 111 -21.02 -7.27 -7.57
N VAL A 112 -20.32 -7.34 -6.44
CA VAL A 112 -20.96 -7.20 -5.13
C VAL A 112 -21.61 -5.80 -5.03
N ASP A 113 -22.85 -5.75 -4.60
CA ASP A 113 -23.59 -4.50 -4.49
C ASP A 113 -22.89 -3.46 -3.59
N GLU A 114 -23.10 -2.20 -3.93
CA GLU A 114 -22.39 -1.08 -3.28
C GLU A 114 -22.76 -0.93 -1.79
N GLU A 115 -23.99 -1.24 -1.42
CA GLU A 115 -24.44 -1.18 -0.02
C GLU A 115 -23.68 -2.20 0.84
N THR A 116 -23.56 -3.43 0.35
CA THR A 116 -22.80 -4.50 0.98
C THR A 116 -21.31 -4.18 1.05
N LYS A 117 -20.70 -3.67 -0.04
CA LYS A 117 -19.30 -3.17 -0.03
C LYS A 117 -19.10 -2.14 1.07
N GLN A 118 -19.95 -1.11 1.15
CA GLN A 118 -19.86 -0.03 2.13
C GLN A 118 -20.05 -0.54 3.57
N ARG A 119 -20.95 -1.48 3.80
CA ARG A 119 -21.16 -2.11 5.09
C ARG A 119 -19.91 -2.80 5.62
N TYR A 120 -19.23 -3.60 4.78
CA TYR A 120 -18.00 -4.27 5.15
C TYR A 120 -16.81 -3.32 5.27
N LEU A 121 -16.66 -2.35 4.36
CA LEU A 121 -15.63 -1.33 4.43
C LEU A 121 -15.71 -0.54 5.74
N LYS A 122 -16.92 -0.16 6.17
CA LYS A 122 -17.14 0.55 7.44
C LYS A 122 -16.72 -0.29 8.66
N GLN A 123 -16.95 -1.60 8.63
CA GLN A 123 -16.51 -2.50 9.69
C GLN A 123 -14.98 -2.66 9.70
N LEU A 124 -14.38 -2.92 8.53
CA LEU A 124 -12.93 -3.11 8.37
C LEU A 124 -12.13 -1.84 8.76
N ASN A 125 -12.62 -0.66 8.40
CA ASN A 125 -11.97 0.61 8.71
C ASN A 125 -12.07 1.02 10.19
N ARG A 126 -13.09 0.54 10.91
CA ARG A 126 -13.24 0.77 12.36
C ARG A 126 -12.37 -0.13 13.22
N THR A 127 -11.88 -1.21 12.65
CA THR A 127 -11.16 -2.27 13.36
C THR A 127 -9.67 -2.18 13.13
N TYR A 128 -8.89 -2.09 14.20
CA TYR A 128 -7.42 -2.10 14.18
C TYR A 128 -6.84 -3.50 14.45
N SER A 129 -7.63 -4.40 15.02
CA SER A 129 -7.20 -5.76 15.33
C SER A 129 -7.21 -6.64 14.08
N TRP A 130 -6.07 -7.26 13.77
CA TRP A 130 -5.98 -8.23 12.68
C TRP A 130 -6.96 -9.39 12.85
N LYS A 131 -7.11 -9.91 14.07
CA LYS A 131 -8.03 -11.02 14.39
C LYS A 131 -9.49 -10.64 14.10
N GLU A 132 -9.88 -9.43 14.41
CA GLU A 132 -11.24 -8.94 14.12
C GLU A 132 -11.47 -8.76 12.63
N LYS A 133 -10.48 -8.27 11.88
CA LYS A 133 -10.54 -8.19 10.42
C LYS A 133 -10.73 -9.56 9.79
N GLU A 134 -10.00 -10.58 10.25
CA GLU A 134 -10.18 -11.96 9.79
C GLU A 134 -11.57 -12.51 10.12
N ASN A 135 -12.14 -12.19 11.29
CA ASN A 135 -13.50 -12.57 11.64
C ASN A 135 -14.54 -11.90 10.73
N ILE A 136 -14.31 -10.64 10.32
CA ILE A 136 -15.19 -9.94 9.36
C ILE A 136 -15.13 -10.62 8.00
N LYS A 137 -13.92 -10.94 7.51
CA LYS A 137 -13.72 -11.66 6.24
C LYS A 137 -14.35 -13.05 6.27
N ALA A 138 -14.23 -13.78 7.39
CA ALA A 138 -14.86 -15.09 7.57
C ALA A 138 -16.40 -15.02 7.47
N ARG A 139 -17.01 -14.04 8.12
CA ARG A 139 -18.46 -13.80 8.02
C ARG A 139 -18.90 -13.41 6.61
N ALA A 140 -18.12 -12.59 5.90
CA ALA A 140 -18.38 -12.27 4.51
C ALA A 140 -18.33 -13.53 3.63
N LYS A 141 -17.34 -14.39 3.87
CA LYS A 141 -17.21 -15.68 3.17
C LYS A 141 -18.39 -16.60 3.38
N GLU A 142 -18.97 -16.66 4.59
CA GLU A 142 -20.20 -17.39 4.88
C GLU A 142 -21.41 -16.88 4.08
N GLN A 143 -21.39 -15.59 3.71
CA GLN A 143 -22.38 -14.95 2.84
C GLN A 143 -22.07 -15.06 1.34
N GLY A 144 -21.03 -15.83 0.97
CA GLY A 144 -20.62 -16.00 -0.43
C GLY A 144 -19.73 -14.88 -0.96
N ILE A 145 -19.24 -13.97 -0.10
CA ILE A 145 -18.43 -12.82 -0.50
C ILE A 145 -16.97 -13.03 -0.09
N LEU A 146 -16.06 -12.92 -1.06
CA LEU A 146 -14.62 -12.92 -0.86
C LEU A 146 -14.14 -11.47 -0.71
N ILE A 147 -13.45 -11.17 0.39
CA ILE A 147 -12.80 -9.89 0.64
C ILE A 147 -11.29 -10.09 0.54
N LYS A 148 -10.67 -9.55 -0.51
CA LYS A 148 -9.22 -9.55 -0.72
C LYS A 148 -8.63 -8.28 -0.13
N ASP A 149 -7.60 -8.43 0.71
CA ASP A 149 -6.87 -7.33 1.34
C ASP A 149 -5.63 -6.98 0.51
N ASN A 150 -5.62 -5.78 -0.04
CA ASN A 150 -4.52 -5.28 -0.86
C ASN A 150 -3.50 -4.46 -0.05
N GLY A 151 -3.70 -4.31 1.26
CA GLY A 151 -2.84 -3.48 2.12
C GLY A 151 -1.36 -3.84 2.04
N GLY A 152 -1.02 -5.12 1.94
CA GLY A 152 0.34 -5.60 1.76
C GLY A 152 0.98 -5.14 0.44
N TYR A 153 0.25 -5.25 -0.67
CA TYR A 153 0.71 -4.84 -2.01
C TYR A 153 0.88 -3.32 -2.10
N ILE A 154 -0.08 -2.56 -1.53
CA ILE A 154 0.00 -1.10 -1.47
C ILE A 154 1.18 -0.66 -0.62
N ALA A 155 1.39 -1.26 0.56
CA ALA A 155 2.50 -0.92 1.44
C ALA A 155 3.87 -1.24 0.81
N GLU A 156 3.98 -2.32 0.05
CA GLU A 156 5.19 -2.63 -0.71
C GLU A 156 5.44 -1.62 -1.82
N ALA A 157 4.42 -1.30 -2.61
CA ALA A 157 4.52 -0.30 -3.68
C ALA A 157 4.87 1.09 -3.13
N THR A 158 4.32 1.48 -1.97
CA THR A 158 4.68 2.72 -1.26
C THR A 158 6.18 2.77 -0.94
N ARG A 159 6.75 1.68 -0.41
CA ARG A 159 8.21 1.61 -0.16
C ARG A 159 9.03 1.72 -1.45
N GLN A 160 8.50 1.18 -2.55
CA GLN A 160 9.18 1.21 -3.85
C GLN A 160 9.14 2.59 -4.52
N CYS A 161 8.17 3.48 -4.21
CA CYS A 161 8.03 4.79 -4.82
C CYS A 161 9.29 5.63 -4.70
N VAL A 162 9.71 5.92 -3.47
CA VAL A 162 10.88 6.76 -3.17
C VAL A 162 12.17 6.10 -3.64
N ASN A 163 12.31 4.80 -3.33
CA ASN A 163 13.47 4.03 -3.71
C ASN A 163 13.68 4.03 -5.24
N SER A 164 12.61 3.85 -6.01
CA SER A 164 12.67 3.86 -7.48
C SER A 164 13.10 5.23 -8.05
N ARG A 165 12.68 6.33 -7.42
CA ARG A 165 13.13 7.68 -7.83
C ARG A 165 14.60 7.90 -7.52
N ILE A 166 15.05 7.58 -6.31
CA ILE A 166 16.44 7.79 -5.87
C ILE A 166 17.39 6.90 -6.65
N GLN A 167 17.19 5.58 -6.61
CA GLN A 167 18.08 4.63 -7.28
C GLN A 167 17.99 4.71 -8.80
N GLY A 168 16.78 4.90 -9.33
CA GLY A 168 16.58 5.10 -10.76
C GLY A 168 17.32 6.32 -11.27
N SER A 169 17.26 7.44 -10.54
CA SER A 169 17.99 8.66 -10.89
C SER A 169 19.51 8.47 -10.81
N ALA A 170 20.02 7.78 -9.80
CA ALA A 170 21.44 7.45 -9.69
C ALA A 170 21.91 6.54 -10.81
N ALA A 171 21.12 5.53 -11.20
CA ALA A 171 21.43 4.64 -12.31
C ALA A 171 21.42 5.37 -13.66
N ASP A 172 20.49 6.32 -13.87
CA ASP A 172 20.44 7.12 -15.06
C ASP A 172 21.68 8.04 -15.16
N GLN A 173 22.08 8.67 -14.04
CA GLN A 173 23.30 9.47 -13.98
C GLN A 173 24.54 8.66 -14.34
N THR A 174 24.68 7.44 -13.86
CA THR A 174 25.81 6.56 -14.17
C THR A 174 25.87 6.17 -15.65
N LYS A 175 24.71 6.10 -16.32
CA LYS A 175 24.65 5.79 -17.75
C LYS A 175 24.96 6.98 -18.66
N LEU A 176 24.80 8.20 -18.14
CA LEU A 176 25.07 9.44 -18.89
C LEU A 176 26.50 9.94 -18.70
N ALA A 177 27.23 9.42 -17.71
CA ALA A 177 28.64 9.71 -17.45
C ALA A 177 29.56 8.78 -18.27
#